data_431b8cc5b54dde69d7b0e4c98084a8f5
#
_entry.id   431b8cc5b54dde69d7b0e4c98084a8f5
#
_cell.length_a   1.000
_cell.length_b   1.000
_cell.length_c   1.000
_cell.angle_alpha   90.00
_cell.angle_beta   90.00
_cell.angle_gamma   90.00
#
_symmetry.space_group_name_H-M   'P 1'
#
loop_
_entity.id
_entity.type
_entity.pdbx_description
1 polymer ?
#
loop_
_entity_poly.entity_id
_entity_poly.type
_entity_poly.pdbx_seq_one_letter_code
_entity_poly.pdbx_strand_id
1 'polypeptide(L)'
;MSNNSIHPMSTIAVFIERRSGAIKRAALEAITAARSHAERVIALEIGSNEADVLASYGVHEVVSITHALLERYSSQAVAEAIAQWAKSRQVATLFFGATAMGKELAPRVAVHLEAAYVPDCVELATSDGHLEAVRPLYAGKVRATVRPLTERAVYSLRPNMFTARPAEQSSTPELSTFTPTLSQEQCRVVVTDVIRNEGKLDVLEADIVVSGGRGMKGPEHFVLIEELAAVLGGAVGASRAVVDAGWRPHSEQVGQTGKTVSPNLYLACGISGAVQHLAGMSSSKVIAAINKDKDAPIFKVADYGIVGDVFEVIPKLIDRIRALKQSNAS
;
A
#
# COMPACT_ATOMS: atom_id res chain seq x y z
N MET A 1 -20.11 31.88 7.47
CA MET A 1 -19.60 30.76 6.65
C MET A 1 -18.25 31.23 6.07
N SER A 2 -17.17 30.93 6.76
CA SER A 2 -15.83 31.33 6.31
C SER A 2 -15.43 30.43 5.15
N ASN A 3 -15.26 31.04 3.97
CA ASN A 3 -14.59 30.40 2.83
C ASN A 3 -13.15 30.10 3.26
N ASN A 4 -12.89 28.90 3.75
CA ASN A 4 -11.54 28.37 3.89
C ASN A 4 -11.02 28.11 2.47
N SER A 5 -10.39 29.12 1.86
CA SER A 5 -9.62 28.91 0.64
C SER A 5 -8.46 27.99 1.01
N ILE A 6 -8.56 26.73 0.59
CA ILE A 6 -7.47 25.76 0.67
C ILE A 6 -6.35 26.31 -0.21
N HIS A 7 -5.26 26.80 0.38
CA HIS A 7 -4.06 27.14 -0.37
C HIS A 7 -3.28 25.83 -0.57
N PRO A 8 -3.21 25.30 -1.81
CA PRO A 8 -2.45 24.08 -2.08
C PRO A 8 -0.96 24.34 -1.82
N MET A 9 -0.23 23.28 -1.46
CA MET A 9 1.23 23.33 -1.37
C MET A 9 1.82 23.59 -2.76
N SER A 10 2.95 24.29 -2.84
CA SER A 10 3.55 24.58 -4.13
C SER A 10 3.96 23.31 -4.90
N THR A 11 4.63 22.38 -4.23
CA THR A 11 5.16 21.16 -4.87
C THR A 11 5.16 19.97 -3.91
N ILE A 12 4.70 18.83 -4.40
CA ILE A 12 4.89 17.52 -3.74
C ILE A 12 5.63 16.60 -4.71
N ALA A 13 6.70 15.96 -4.25
CA ALA A 13 7.37 14.90 -4.99
C ALA A 13 6.89 13.52 -4.51
N VAL A 14 6.69 12.60 -5.46
CA VAL A 14 6.21 11.26 -5.21
C VAL A 14 7.25 10.26 -5.70
N PHE A 15 7.71 9.39 -4.82
CA PHE A 15 8.58 8.28 -5.20
C PHE A 15 7.78 7.19 -5.91
N ILE A 16 8.22 6.84 -7.12
CA ILE A 16 7.56 5.86 -7.98
C ILE A 16 8.22 4.50 -7.80
N GLU A 17 7.55 3.64 -7.06
CA GLU A 17 7.97 2.25 -6.94
C GLU A 17 7.48 1.44 -8.13
N ARG A 18 8.42 0.68 -8.76
CA ARG A 18 8.11 -0.25 -9.86
C ARG A 18 8.34 -1.70 -9.43
N ARG A 19 7.55 -2.58 -9.99
CA ARG A 19 7.73 -4.02 -9.86
C ARG A 19 7.68 -4.65 -11.25
N SER A 20 8.74 -5.34 -11.66
CA SER A 20 8.84 -5.95 -13.00
C SER A 20 8.55 -4.96 -14.14
N GLY A 21 9.05 -3.72 -14.03
CA GLY A 21 8.80 -2.64 -14.98
C GLY A 21 7.47 -1.89 -14.76
N ALA A 22 6.45 -2.50 -14.19
CA ALA A 22 5.16 -1.84 -13.96
C ALA A 22 5.17 -0.94 -12.70
N ILE A 23 4.51 0.20 -12.79
CA ILE A 23 4.30 1.10 -11.64
C ILE A 23 3.36 0.42 -10.65
N LYS A 24 3.75 0.41 -9.37
CA LYS A 24 2.87 -0.10 -8.33
C LYS A 24 1.68 0.84 -8.09
N ARG A 25 0.52 0.25 -7.86
CA ARG A 25 -0.71 0.99 -7.58
C ARG A 25 -0.55 1.99 -6.43
N ALA A 26 0.18 1.63 -5.37
CA ALA A 26 0.46 2.53 -4.25
C ALA A 26 1.14 3.84 -4.67
N ALA A 27 1.98 3.83 -5.72
CA ALA A 27 2.57 5.05 -6.27
C ALA A 27 1.52 5.89 -7.01
N LEU A 28 0.61 5.27 -7.78
CA LEU A 28 -0.49 5.97 -8.45
C LEU A 28 -1.50 6.56 -7.46
N GLU A 29 -1.75 5.88 -6.34
CA GLU A 29 -2.54 6.39 -5.22
C GLU A 29 -1.87 7.61 -4.59
N ALA A 30 -0.55 7.55 -4.39
CA ALA A 30 0.23 8.66 -3.84
C ALA A 30 0.25 9.88 -4.79
N ILE A 31 0.35 9.68 -6.10
CA ILE A 31 0.23 10.76 -7.10
C ILE A 31 -1.16 11.41 -7.02
N THR A 32 -2.22 10.59 -6.96
CA THR A 32 -3.59 11.11 -6.87
C THR A 32 -3.79 11.93 -5.60
N ALA A 33 -3.28 11.46 -4.47
CA ALA A 33 -3.30 12.18 -3.20
C ALA A 33 -2.48 13.49 -3.31
N ALA A 34 -1.27 13.46 -3.88
CA ALA A 34 -0.43 14.64 -4.06
C ALA A 34 -1.13 15.72 -4.89
N ARG A 35 -1.78 15.32 -5.99
CA ARG A 35 -2.52 16.24 -6.88
C ARG A 35 -3.67 16.96 -6.16
N SER A 36 -4.26 16.35 -5.14
CA SER A 36 -5.34 16.98 -4.37
C SER A 36 -4.83 18.01 -3.35
N HIS A 37 -3.52 18.05 -3.10
CA HIS A 37 -2.92 18.90 -2.07
C HIS A 37 -1.81 19.82 -2.57
N ALA A 38 -1.36 19.71 -3.84
CA ALA A 38 -0.29 20.51 -4.41
C ALA A 38 -0.64 21.05 -5.79
N GLU A 39 -0.07 22.21 -6.13
CA GLU A 39 -0.16 22.80 -7.47
C GLU A 39 0.70 22.02 -8.47
N ARG A 40 1.85 21.49 -8.04
CA ARG A 40 2.80 20.76 -8.87
C ARG A 40 3.12 19.41 -8.26
N VAL A 41 3.02 18.36 -9.06
CA VAL A 41 3.40 16.99 -8.67
C VAL A 41 4.58 16.54 -9.51
N ILE A 42 5.64 16.08 -8.86
CA ILE A 42 6.86 15.56 -9.48
C ILE A 42 6.99 14.09 -9.17
N ALA A 43 7.15 13.25 -10.18
CA ALA A 43 7.43 11.83 -10.02
C ALA A 43 8.94 11.58 -9.97
N LEU A 44 9.42 10.84 -8.96
CA LEU A 44 10.82 10.44 -8.83
C LEU A 44 10.98 8.96 -9.13
N GLU A 45 11.78 8.63 -10.13
CA GLU A 45 12.07 7.27 -10.54
C GLU A 45 13.56 6.96 -10.42
N ILE A 46 13.91 5.71 -10.17
CA ILE A 46 15.29 5.23 -10.21
C ILE A 46 15.52 4.52 -11.53
N GLY A 47 16.39 5.09 -12.38
CA GLY A 47 16.83 4.46 -13.63
C GLY A 47 15.75 4.30 -14.72
N SER A 48 14.60 4.95 -14.59
CA SER A 48 13.52 4.93 -15.57
C SER A 48 13.01 6.34 -15.87
N ASN A 49 12.42 6.53 -17.04
CA ASN A 49 11.78 7.78 -17.45
C ASN A 49 10.50 7.51 -18.27
N GLU A 50 9.82 6.40 -18.01
CA GLU A 50 8.57 6.07 -18.70
C GLU A 50 7.43 6.95 -18.19
N ALA A 51 7.05 7.94 -18.99
CA ALA A 51 6.10 8.96 -18.61
C ALA A 51 4.64 8.66 -18.94
N ASP A 52 4.34 7.72 -19.85
CA ASP A 52 3.01 7.56 -20.44
C ASP A 52 1.90 7.33 -19.39
N VAL A 53 2.12 6.41 -18.46
CA VAL A 53 1.17 6.16 -17.37
C VAL A 53 1.11 7.37 -16.43
N LEU A 54 2.26 7.97 -16.09
CA LEU A 54 2.34 9.11 -15.17
C LEU A 54 1.66 10.36 -15.75
N ALA A 55 1.74 10.55 -17.06
CA ALA A 55 1.03 11.59 -17.79
C ALA A 55 -0.48 11.54 -17.60
N SER A 56 -1.05 10.32 -17.65
CA SER A 56 -2.49 10.12 -17.44
C SER A 56 -2.93 10.41 -15.99
N TYR A 57 -2.00 10.42 -15.04
CA TYR A 57 -2.26 10.77 -13.63
C TYR A 57 -1.98 12.23 -13.29
N GLY A 58 -1.66 13.09 -14.29
CA GLY A 58 -1.49 14.52 -14.10
C GLY A 58 -0.17 14.91 -13.41
N VAL A 59 0.89 14.13 -13.64
CA VAL A 59 2.25 14.47 -13.20
C VAL A 59 2.80 15.59 -14.08
N HIS A 60 3.46 16.57 -13.47
CA HIS A 60 4.01 17.73 -14.17
C HIS A 60 5.46 17.53 -14.63
N GLU A 61 6.21 16.72 -13.89
CA GLU A 61 7.61 16.41 -14.18
C GLU A 61 7.92 14.97 -13.76
N VAL A 62 8.67 14.25 -14.58
CA VAL A 62 9.25 12.94 -14.25
C VAL A 62 10.75 13.10 -14.17
N VAL A 63 11.32 12.83 -13.02
CA VAL A 63 12.76 12.90 -12.76
C VAL A 63 13.33 11.50 -12.70
N SER A 64 14.21 11.17 -13.65
CA SER A 64 14.99 9.94 -13.62
C SER A 64 16.26 10.16 -12.81
N ILE A 65 16.38 9.51 -11.66
CA ILE A 65 17.59 9.53 -10.84
C ILE A 65 18.49 8.38 -11.33
N THR A 66 19.67 8.70 -11.86
CA THR A 66 20.56 7.74 -12.52
C THR A 66 21.98 7.81 -11.95
N HIS A 67 22.53 6.65 -11.61
CA HIS A 67 23.92 6.47 -11.21
C HIS A 67 24.29 4.99 -11.28
N ALA A 68 25.54 4.65 -11.62
CA ALA A 68 26.00 3.26 -11.72
C ALA A 68 25.75 2.45 -10.43
N LEU A 69 25.91 3.07 -9.26
CA LEU A 69 25.66 2.45 -7.96
C LEU A 69 24.17 2.21 -7.64
N LEU A 70 23.24 2.68 -8.48
CA LEU A 70 21.79 2.47 -8.34
C LEU A 70 21.26 1.34 -9.24
N GLU A 71 22.10 0.73 -10.10
CA GLU A 71 21.70 -0.41 -10.93
C GLU A 71 21.23 -1.62 -10.09
N ARG A 72 21.80 -1.76 -8.89
CA ARG A 72 21.32 -2.70 -7.88
C ARG A 72 20.71 -1.91 -6.73
N TYR A 73 19.56 -2.37 -6.28
CA TYR A 73 18.88 -1.70 -5.17
C TYR A 73 19.74 -1.72 -3.91
N SER A 74 19.99 -0.53 -3.39
CA SER A 74 20.56 -0.27 -2.07
C SER A 74 19.74 0.83 -1.41
N SER A 75 19.08 0.52 -0.31
CA SER A 75 18.21 1.50 0.35
C SER A 75 18.96 2.74 0.84
N GLN A 76 20.23 2.59 1.20
CA GLN A 76 21.07 3.71 1.60
C GLN A 76 21.37 4.63 0.40
N ALA A 77 21.83 4.06 -0.73
CA ALA A 77 22.17 4.83 -1.91
C ALA A 77 20.93 5.51 -2.53
N VAL A 78 19.79 4.80 -2.59
CA VAL A 78 18.54 5.36 -3.10
C VAL A 78 18.03 6.50 -2.22
N ALA A 79 18.07 6.33 -0.88
CA ALA A 79 17.63 7.37 0.04
C ALA A 79 18.50 8.63 -0.04
N GLU A 80 19.83 8.46 -0.11
CA GLU A 80 20.78 9.57 -0.31
C GLU A 80 20.51 10.30 -1.64
N ALA A 81 20.32 9.54 -2.72
CA ALA A 81 20.08 10.10 -4.05
C ALA A 81 18.78 10.96 -4.09
N ILE A 82 17.70 10.45 -3.49
CA ILE A 82 16.42 11.19 -3.38
C ILE A 82 16.61 12.44 -2.54
N ALA A 83 17.32 12.34 -1.42
CA ALA A 83 17.55 13.48 -0.53
C ALA A 83 18.40 14.58 -1.19
N GLN A 84 19.47 14.21 -1.92
CA GLN A 84 20.27 15.17 -2.69
C GLN A 84 19.43 15.89 -3.73
N TRP A 85 18.60 15.16 -4.48
CA TRP A 85 17.69 15.77 -5.43
C TRP A 85 16.72 16.74 -4.74
N ALA A 86 16.06 16.33 -3.67
CA ALA A 86 15.09 17.15 -2.95
C ALA A 86 15.72 18.44 -2.39
N LYS A 87 16.95 18.34 -1.87
CA LYS A 87 17.73 19.51 -1.42
C LYS A 87 18.05 20.45 -2.57
N SER A 88 18.53 19.93 -3.71
CA SER A 88 18.92 20.74 -4.88
C SER A 88 17.74 21.48 -5.51
N ARG A 89 16.54 20.91 -5.43
CA ARG A 89 15.29 21.46 -5.98
C ARG A 89 14.44 22.19 -4.94
N GLN A 90 14.90 22.24 -3.67
CA GLN A 90 14.19 22.84 -2.53
C GLN A 90 12.77 22.28 -2.33
N VAL A 91 12.56 20.99 -2.64
CA VAL A 91 11.28 20.31 -2.44
C VAL A 91 11.14 19.96 -0.96
N ALA A 92 10.06 20.47 -0.35
CA ALA A 92 9.83 20.32 1.09
C ALA A 92 9.00 19.07 1.44
N THR A 93 8.17 18.57 0.52
CA THR A 93 7.23 17.49 0.81
C THR A 93 7.42 16.32 -0.15
N LEU A 94 7.63 15.13 0.42
CA LEU A 94 7.79 13.89 -0.33
C LEU A 94 6.78 12.84 0.11
N PHE A 95 6.20 12.14 -0.86
CA PHE A 95 5.28 11.02 -0.65
C PHE A 95 5.88 9.69 -1.10
N PHE A 96 5.64 8.65 -0.32
CA PHE A 96 5.97 7.26 -0.61
C PHE A 96 4.72 6.40 -0.42
N GLY A 97 4.55 5.33 -1.18
CA GLY A 97 3.63 4.27 -0.78
C GLY A 97 4.18 3.55 0.47
N ALA A 98 3.34 3.25 1.45
CA ALA A 98 3.76 2.49 2.65
C ALA A 98 3.91 0.98 2.37
N THR A 99 4.53 0.64 1.24
CA THR A 99 4.99 -0.69 0.84
C THR A 99 6.22 -1.11 1.67
N ALA A 100 6.72 -2.33 1.48
CA ALA A 100 7.97 -2.74 2.13
C ALA A 100 9.14 -1.81 1.78
N MET A 101 9.30 -1.46 0.49
CA MET A 101 10.33 -0.53 0.02
C MET A 101 10.11 0.88 0.55
N GLY A 102 8.87 1.39 0.49
CA GLY A 102 8.57 2.74 0.99
C GLY A 102 8.77 2.88 2.49
N LYS A 103 8.44 1.85 3.28
CA LYS A 103 8.69 1.82 4.74
C LYS A 103 10.18 1.77 5.08
N GLU A 104 11.01 1.24 4.19
CA GLU A 104 12.46 1.26 4.32
C GLU A 104 13.08 2.59 3.89
N LEU A 105 12.63 3.15 2.75
CA LEU A 105 13.21 4.36 2.16
C LEU A 105 12.76 5.65 2.87
N ALA A 106 11.46 5.82 3.11
CA ALA A 106 10.92 7.07 3.60
C ALA A 106 11.57 7.59 4.89
N PRO A 107 11.77 6.77 5.95
CA PRO A 107 12.46 7.24 7.16
C PRO A 107 13.93 7.58 6.92
N ARG A 108 14.62 6.88 5.99
CA ARG A 108 16.02 7.18 5.64
C ARG A 108 16.11 8.53 4.91
N VAL A 109 15.22 8.76 3.94
CA VAL A 109 15.12 10.05 3.25
C VAL A 109 14.82 11.18 4.24
N ALA A 110 13.90 10.95 5.19
CA ALA A 110 13.58 11.94 6.22
C ALA A 110 14.80 12.32 7.06
N VAL A 111 15.62 11.35 7.48
CA VAL A 111 16.85 11.62 8.22
C VAL A 111 17.83 12.45 7.39
N HIS A 112 18.07 12.09 6.12
CA HIS A 112 18.96 12.86 5.25
C HIS A 112 18.47 14.28 4.97
N LEU A 113 17.14 14.51 5.02
CA LEU A 113 16.53 15.82 4.81
C LEU A 113 16.34 16.64 6.10
N GLU A 114 16.65 16.05 7.26
CA GLU A 114 16.30 16.62 8.57
C GLU A 114 14.79 16.94 8.64
N ALA A 115 13.98 16.05 8.08
CA ALA A 115 12.56 16.20 7.90
C ALA A 115 11.76 15.39 8.93
N ALA A 116 10.55 15.83 9.25
CA ALA A 116 9.60 14.96 9.95
C ALA A 116 9.20 13.78 9.07
N TYR A 117 9.09 12.59 9.66
CA TYR A 117 8.52 11.43 8.99
C TYR A 117 7.13 11.11 9.55
N VAL A 118 6.13 11.08 8.68
CA VAL A 118 4.75 10.72 9.02
C VAL A 118 4.41 9.37 8.37
N PRO A 119 4.54 8.26 9.11
CA PRO A 119 4.32 6.93 8.56
C PRO A 119 2.85 6.55 8.51
N ASP A 120 2.52 5.72 7.49
CA ASP A 120 1.30 4.92 7.44
C ASP A 120 0.01 5.78 7.47
N CYS A 121 0.02 6.87 6.69
CA CYS A 121 -1.09 7.81 6.58
C CYS A 121 -2.30 7.14 5.90
N VAL A 122 -3.48 7.36 6.43
CA VAL A 122 -4.75 6.83 5.90
C VAL A 122 -5.66 7.93 5.35
N GLU A 123 -5.45 9.18 5.75
CA GLU A 123 -6.12 10.37 5.24
C GLU A 123 -5.14 11.53 5.25
N LEU A 124 -5.37 12.50 4.38
CA LEU A 124 -4.64 13.77 4.31
C LEU A 124 -5.65 14.92 4.28
N ALA A 125 -5.27 16.02 4.89
CA ALA A 125 -6.02 17.28 4.84
C ALA A 125 -5.04 18.46 4.80
N THR A 126 -5.40 19.53 4.11
CA THR A 126 -4.66 20.79 4.16
C THR A 126 -5.40 21.75 5.07
N SER A 127 -4.73 22.25 6.09
CA SER A 127 -5.24 23.24 7.04
C SER A 127 -4.20 24.33 7.25
N ASP A 128 -4.59 25.59 7.08
CA ASP A 128 -3.73 26.76 7.26
C ASP A 128 -2.39 26.69 6.48
N GLY A 129 -2.42 26.15 5.25
CA GLY A 129 -1.23 25.97 4.42
C GLY A 129 -0.31 24.82 4.83
N HIS A 130 -0.71 24.02 5.84
CA HIS A 130 0.02 22.85 6.31
C HIS A 130 -0.70 21.56 5.93
N LEU A 131 0.07 20.53 5.59
CA LEU A 131 -0.45 19.20 5.34
C LEU A 131 -0.52 18.42 6.64
N GLU A 132 -1.73 18.05 7.04
CA GLU A 132 -2.03 17.17 8.16
C GLU A 132 -2.34 15.76 7.66
N ALA A 133 -2.00 14.76 8.45
CA ALA A 133 -2.27 13.38 8.12
C ALA A 133 -2.97 12.66 9.28
N VAL A 134 -3.95 11.84 8.96
CA VAL A 134 -4.53 10.89 9.93
C VAL A 134 -3.78 9.57 9.80
N ARG A 135 -3.36 9.03 10.94
CA ARG A 135 -2.72 7.73 11.02
C ARG A 135 -3.29 6.88 12.16
N PRO A 136 -3.41 5.55 11.94
CA PRO A 136 -3.84 4.65 13.01
C PRO A 136 -2.69 4.38 13.97
N LEU A 137 -3.02 4.33 15.26
CA LEU A 137 -2.13 3.98 16.36
C LEU A 137 -2.71 2.81 17.15
N TYR A 138 -1.87 2.14 17.95
CA TYR A 138 -2.28 1.03 18.81
C TYR A 138 -3.09 -0.04 18.07
N ALA A 139 -2.54 -0.53 16.96
CA ALA A 139 -3.19 -1.53 16.10
C ALA A 139 -4.57 -1.09 15.57
N GLY A 140 -4.72 0.20 15.24
CA GLY A 140 -5.94 0.76 14.67
C GLY A 140 -7.01 1.17 15.69
N LYS A 141 -6.76 1.00 17.00
CA LYS A 141 -7.72 1.37 18.05
C LYS A 141 -7.90 2.89 18.21
N VAL A 142 -6.90 3.67 17.78
CA VAL A 142 -6.90 5.12 17.85
C VAL A 142 -6.49 5.68 16.49
N ARG A 143 -7.11 6.74 16.07
CA ARG A 143 -6.72 7.55 14.90
C ARG A 143 -6.18 8.88 15.40
N ALA A 144 -4.94 9.22 15.04
CA ALA A 144 -4.31 10.48 15.39
C ALA A 144 -4.18 11.36 14.17
N THR A 145 -4.60 12.60 14.25
CA THR A 145 -4.23 13.65 13.30
C THR A 145 -2.90 14.24 13.73
N VAL A 146 -1.94 14.25 12.82
CA VAL A 146 -0.58 14.74 13.07
C VAL A 146 -0.20 15.81 12.07
N ARG A 147 0.53 16.82 12.53
CA ARG A 147 1.10 17.91 11.73
C ARG A 147 2.61 17.94 11.95
N PRO A 148 3.43 17.87 10.89
CA PRO A 148 4.86 18.13 10.99
C PRO A 148 5.15 19.54 11.50
N LEU A 149 6.19 19.68 12.33
CA LEU A 149 6.66 20.99 12.83
C LEU A 149 7.93 21.45 12.10
N THR A 150 8.49 20.62 11.24
CA THR A 150 9.67 20.92 10.42
C THR A 150 9.28 21.51 9.08
N GLU A 151 10.17 22.28 8.44
CA GLU A 151 9.96 22.83 7.10
C GLU A 151 9.78 21.74 6.06
N ARG A 152 10.50 20.60 6.22
CA ARG A 152 10.41 19.45 5.32
C ARG A 152 9.67 18.30 5.99
N ALA A 153 8.89 17.57 5.21
CA ALA A 153 8.17 16.41 5.68
C ALA A 153 8.15 15.28 4.65
N VAL A 154 8.27 14.07 5.14
CA VAL A 154 8.16 12.84 4.34
C VAL A 154 6.98 12.05 4.86
N TYR A 155 6.08 11.66 3.97
CA TYR A 155 4.88 10.90 4.28
C TYR A 155 4.94 9.52 3.61
N SER A 156 4.53 8.47 4.30
CA SER A 156 4.21 7.22 3.64
C SER A 156 2.71 6.93 3.72
N LEU A 157 2.11 6.69 2.56
CA LEU A 157 0.66 6.53 2.39
C LEU A 157 0.31 5.05 2.38
N ARG A 158 -0.65 4.64 3.21
CA ARG A 158 -1.07 3.24 3.29
C ARG A 158 -1.73 2.82 1.98
N PRO A 159 -1.29 1.71 1.35
CA PRO A 159 -1.93 1.20 0.15
C PRO A 159 -3.43 0.95 0.33
N ASN A 160 -4.20 1.13 -0.72
CA ASN A 160 -5.65 0.98 -0.81
C ASN A 160 -6.49 1.96 0.04
N MET A 161 -5.85 2.89 0.78
CA MET A 161 -6.57 3.95 1.50
C MET A 161 -6.85 5.16 0.60
N PHE A 162 -6.03 5.37 -0.40
CA PHE A 162 -6.17 6.42 -1.40
C PHE A 162 -6.57 5.79 -2.74
N THR A 163 -7.57 6.37 -3.41
CA THR A 163 -8.03 5.81 -4.68
C THR A 163 -7.18 6.34 -5.83
N ALA A 164 -6.49 5.46 -6.55
CA ALA A 164 -5.78 5.83 -7.76
C ALA A 164 -6.79 6.25 -8.84
N ARG A 165 -6.75 7.51 -9.26
CA ARG A 165 -7.63 8.08 -10.28
C ARG A 165 -6.81 8.84 -11.31
N PRO A 166 -6.92 8.50 -12.61
CA PRO A 166 -6.38 9.34 -13.67
C PRO A 166 -6.86 10.79 -13.54
N ALA A 167 -6.10 11.71 -14.07
CA ALA A 167 -6.50 13.12 -14.18
C ALA A 167 -7.61 13.26 -15.20
N GLU A 168 -8.46 14.28 -15.04
CA GLU A 168 -9.50 14.60 -16.04
C GLU A 168 -8.86 14.96 -17.39
N GLN A 169 -7.68 15.57 -17.37
CA GLN A 169 -6.87 15.87 -18.54
C GLN A 169 -5.47 15.30 -18.35
N SER A 170 -4.99 14.55 -19.34
CA SER A 170 -3.61 14.10 -19.35
C SER A 170 -2.66 15.28 -19.45
N SER A 171 -1.56 15.24 -18.72
CA SER A 171 -0.46 16.20 -18.83
C SER A 171 0.58 15.70 -19.84
N THR A 172 1.45 16.61 -20.30
CA THR A 172 2.71 16.23 -20.94
C THR A 172 3.80 16.56 -19.95
N PRO A 173 4.28 15.58 -19.15
CA PRO A 173 5.25 15.85 -18.11
C PRO A 173 6.60 16.24 -18.71
N GLU A 174 7.27 17.19 -18.06
CA GLU A 174 8.67 17.47 -18.32
C GLU A 174 9.52 16.26 -17.93
N LEU A 175 10.45 15.84 -18.79
CA LEU A 175 11.39 14.77 -18.50
C LEU A 175 12.74 15.36 -18.11
N SER A 176 13.23 15.01 -16.95
CA SER A 176 14.53 15.46 -16.47
C SER A 176 15.34 14.31 -15.88
N THR A 177 16.64 14.49 -15.82
CA THR A 177 17.56 13.51 -15.25
C THR A 177 18.36 14.17 -14.15
N PHE A 178 18.54 13.44 -13.04
CA PHE A 178 19.39 13.85 -11.94
C PHE A 178 20.43 12.78 -11.64
N THR A 179 21.69 13.18 -11.58
CA THR A 179 22.80 12.30 -11.21
C THR A 179 23.31 12.68 -9.83
N PRO A 180 23.07 11.87 -8.79
CA PRO A 180 23.55 12.13 -7.45
C PRO A 180 25.06 11.89 -7.33
N THR A 181 25.67 12.48 -6.33
CA THR A 181 27.04 12.14 -5.93
C THR A 181 27.00 11.00 -4.93
N LEU A 182 27.39 9.80 -5.34
CA LEU A 182 27.41 8.59 -4.50
C LEU A 182 28.80 7.97 -4.46
N SER A 183 29.12 7.34 -3.34
CA SER A 183 30.30 6.51 -3.15
C SER A 183 29.91 5.09 -2.74
N GLN A 184 30.88 4.17 -2.76
CA GLN A 184 30.67 2.79 -2.30
C GLN A 184 30.23 2.68 -0.83
N GLU A 185 30.51 3.71 -0.03
CA GLU A 185 30.11 3.71 1.38
C GLU A 185 28.60 3.75 1.58
N GLN A 186 27.84 4.38 0.64
CA GLN A 186 26.38 4.35 0.64
C GLN A 186 25.80 3.04 0.09
N CYS A 187 26.65 2.15 -0.44
CA CYS A 187 26.24 0.87 -1.05
C CYS A 187 26.69 -0.35 -0.25
N ARG A 188 26.82 -0.25 1.08
CA ARG A 188 27.26 -1.36 1.95
C ARG A 188 26.35 -2.57 1.90
N VAL A 189 25.05 -2.35 1.68
CA VAL A 189 24.04 -3.39 1.52
C VAL A 189 23.36 -3.22 0.18
N VAL A 190 23.47 -4.24 -0.65
CA VAL A 190 22.81 -4.28 -1.98
C VAL A 190 21.98 -5.54 -2.11
N VAL A 191 20.88 -5.45 -2.83
CA VAL A 191 20.08 -6.62 -3.19
C VAL A 191 20.83 -7.39 -4.27
N THR A 192 21.18 -8.63 -3.98
CA THR A 192 21.89 -9.51 -4.91
C THR A 192 20.95 -10.33 -5.77
N ASP A 193 19.78 -10.69 -5.22
CA ASP A 193 18.78 -11.49 -5.92
C ASP A 193 17.37 -11.19 -5.38
N VAL A 194 16.35 -11.38 -6.23
CA VAL A 194 14.93 -11.20 -5.89
C VAL A 194 14.18 -12.48 -6.25
N ILE A 195 13.86 -13.26 -5.22
CA ILE A 195 13.02 -14.45 -5.38
C ILE A 195 11.55 -14.00 -5.45
N ARG A 196 10.90 -14.25 -6.58
CA ARG A 196 9.52 -13.86 -6.81
C ARG A 196 8.59 -15.07 -6.72
N ASN A 197 7.47 -14.91 -6.04
CA ASN A 197 6.36 -15.85 -6.15
C ASN A 197 5.60 -15.49 -7.43
N GLU A 198 5.92 -16.17 -8.53
CA GLU A 198 5.26 -15.94 -9.80
C GLU A 198 3.78 -16.33 -9.75
N GLY A 199 2.92 -15.49 -10.33
CA GLY A 199 1.50 -15.79 -10.55
C GLY A 199 0.58 -15.55 -9.34
N LYS A 200 1.05 -15.15 -8.17
CA LYS A 200 0.19 -14.85 -7.01
C LYS A 200 0.14 -13.35 -6.70
N LEU A 201 -1.08 -12.82 -6.59
CA LEU A 201 -1.31 -11.46 -6.15
C LEU A 201 -0.87 -11.30 -4.68
N ASP A 202 -0.10 -10.26 -4.39
CA ASP A 202 0.32 -9.96 -3.01
C ASP A 202 -0.87 -9.41 -2.20
N VAL A 203 -1.08 -9.91 -1.00
CA VAL A 203 -2.15 -9.45 -0.10
C VAL A 203 -2.07 -7.95 0.23
N LEU A 204 -0.89 -7.34 0.15
CA LEU A 204 -0.71 -5.89 0.35
C LEU A 204 -1.25 -5.05 -0.81
N GLU A 205 -1.31 -5.61 -2.02
CA GLU A 205 -1.67 -4.90 -3.25
C GLU A 205 -3.07 -5.29 -3.74
N ALA A 206 -3.66 -6.32 -3.14
CA ALA A 206 -4.95 -6.86 -3.55
C ALA A 206 -6.13 -5.97 -3.13
N ASP A 207 -7.07 -5.77 -4.05
CA ASP A 207 -8.37 -5.14 -3.74
C ASP A 207 -9.27 -6.04 -2.90
N ILE A 208 -9.11 -7.35 -3.05
CA ILE A 208 -9.86 -8.37 -2.34
C ILE A 208 -8.88 -9.36 -1.73
N VAL A 209 -9.03 -9.63 -0.45
CA VAL A 209 -8.24 -10.64 0.28
C VAL A 209 -9.19 -11.70 0.85
N VAL A 210 -8.97 -12.96 0.48
CA VAL A 210 -9.68 -14.11 1.04
C VAL A 210 -8.73 -14.84 1.96
N SER A 211 -9.00 -14.81 3.26
CA SER A 211 -8.12 -15.37 4.28
C SER A 211 -8.70 -16.59 4.96
N GLY A 212 -7.88 -17.64 5.05
CA GLY A 212 -8.20 -18.86 5.79
C GLY A 212 -7.62 -18.89 7.20
N GLY A 213 -8.40 -19.38 8.15
CA GLY A 213 -7.98 -19.63 9.52
C GLY A 213 -7.88 -21.14 9.86
N ARG A 214 -7.64 -21.47 11.14
CA ARG A 214 -7.62 -22.86 11.61
C ARG A 214 -8.96 -23.59 11.41
N GLY A 215 -10.06 -22.85 11.20
CA GLY A 215 -11.34 -23.44 10.84
C GLY A 215 -11.34 -24.19 9.51
N MET A 216 -10.30 -24.00 8.68
CA MET A 216 -10.07 -24.80 7.46
C MET A 216 -9.58 -26.22 7.73
N LYS A 217 -9.19 -26.55 8.97
CA LYS A 217 -8.81 -27.88 9.48
C LYS A 217 -7.54 -28.52 8.90
N GLY A 218 -7.03 -28.09 7.74
CA GLY A 218 -5.83 -28.64 7.12
C GLY A 218 -5.38 -27.87 5.89
N PRO A 219 -4.12 -28.04 5.43
CA PRO A 219 -3.58 -27.36 4.25
C PRO A 219 -4.32 -27.78 2.96
N GLU A 220 -4.80 -29.03 2.87
CA GLU A 220 -5.53 -29.59 1.72
C GLU A 220 -6.84 -28.85 1.44
N HIS A 221 -7.45 -28.26 2.46
CA HIS A 221 -8.69 -27.51 2.32
C HIS A 221 -8.49 -26.05 1.85
N PHE A 222 -7.25 -25.57 1.79
CA PHE A 222 -6.97 -24.23 1.30
C PHE A 222 -7.30 -24.07 -0.18
N VAL A 223 -7.50 -25.14 -0.93
CA VAL A 223 -8.04 -25.11 -2.29
C VAL A 223 -9.35 -24.33 -2.37
N LEU A 224 -10.22 -24.40 -1.35
CA LEU A 224 -11.46 -23.61 -1.29
C LEU A 224 -11.20 -22.11 -1.17
N ILE A 225 -10.19 -21.73 -0.40
CA ILE A 225 -9.77 -20.31 -0.26
C ILE A 225 -9.16 -19.81 -1.56
N GLU A 226 -8.31 -20.62 -2.20
CA GLU A 226 -7.69 -20.29 -3.49
C GLU A 226 -8.75 -20.15 -4.59
N GLU A 227 -9.72 -21.04 -4.66
CA GLU A 227 -10.83 -20.99 -5.62
C GLU A 227 -11.71 -19.76 -5.41
N LEU A 228 -12.09 -19.46 -4.16
CA LEU A 228 -12.86 -18.27 -3.83
C LEU A 228 -12.11 -16.98 -4.16
N ALA A 229 -10.80 -16.93 -3.84
CA ALA A 229 -9.95 -15.81 -4.20
C ALA A 229 -9.85 -15.63 -5.73
N ALA A 230 -9.66 -16.73 -6.48
CA ALA A 230 -9.59 -16.69 -7.94
C ALA A 230 -10.90 -16.20 -8.57
N VAL A 231 -12.04 -16.69 -8.10
CA VAL A 231 -13.35 -16.25 -8.61
C VAL A 231 -13.60 -14.76 -8.32
N LEU A 232 -13.12 -14.24 -7.20
CA LEU A 232 -13.21 -12.84 -6.85
C LEU A 232 -12.14 -11.96 -7.52
N GLY A 233 -11.06 -12.55 -8.03
CA GLY A 233 -9.89 -11.82 -8.51
C GLY A 233 -9.05 -11.25 -7.36
N GLY A 234 -9.03 -11.93 -6.23
CA GLY A 234 -8.36 -11.51 -5.01
C GLY A 234 -7.11 -12.30 -4.67
N ALA A 235 -6.43 -11.91 -3.60
CA ALA A 235 -5.29 -12.61 -3.04
C ALA A 235 -5.70 -13.58 -1.93
N VAL A 236 -4.91 -14.65 -1.78
CA VAL A 236 -5.03 -15.60 -0.67
C VAL A 236 -4.26 -15.07 0.53
N GLY A 237 -4.95 -14.96 1.67
CA GLY A 237 -4.37 -14.63 2.96
C GLY A 237 -4.49 -15.80 3.95
N ALA A 238 -3.73 -15.72 5.02
CA ALA A 238 -3.75 -16.72 6.09
C ALA A 238 -3.60 -16.09 7.48
N SER A 239 -4.23 -16.70 8.48
CA SER A 239 -3.98 -16.32 9.87
C SER A 239 -2.61 -16.83 10.33
N ARG A 240 -2.01 -16.17 11.34
CA ARG A 240 -0.75 -16.61 11.94
C ARG A 240 -0.76 -18.10 12.33
N ALA A 241 -1.84 -18.57 12.93
CA ALA A 241 -1.94 -19.95 13.38
C ALA A 241 -1.92 -21.00 12.24
N VAL A 242 -2.28 -20.60 11.03
CA VAL A 242 -2.17 -21.40 9.80
C VAL A 242 -0.73 -21.44 9.31
N VAL A 243 -0.05 -20.30 9.36
CA VAL A 243 1.36 -20.18 8.95
C VAL A 243 2.28 -20.89 9.92
N ASP A 244 2.06 -20.70 11.23
CA ASP A 244 2.81 -21.41 12.28
C ASP A 244 2.65 -22.94 12.18
N ALA A 245 1.51 -23.42 11.67
CA ALA A 245 1.26 -24.84 11.39
C ALA A 245 1.86 -25.33 10.05
N GLY A 246 2.52 -24.44 9.29
CA GLY A 246 3.15 -24.77 8.00
C GLY A 246 2.16 -25.00 6.84
N TRP A 247 0.87 -24.63 6.99
CA TRP A 247 -0.13 -24.83 5.95
C TRP A 247 0.02 -23.80 4.81
N ARG A 248 0.46 -22.58 5.12
CA ARG A 248 0.66 -21.51 4.16
C ARG A 248 1.98 -20.78 4.42
N PRO A 249 2.60 -20.19 3.38
CA PRO A 249 3.84 -19.45 3.55
C PRO A 249 3.63 -18.15 4.32
N HIS A 250 4.68 -17.66 4.98
CA HIS A 250 4.65 -16.40 5.74
C HIS A 250 4.27 -15.17 4.88
N SER A 251 4.54 -15.23 3.58
CA SER A 251 4.19 -14.17 2.63
C SER A 251 2.67 -13.91 2.52
N GLU A 252 1.85 -14.87 2.92
CA GLU A 252 0.37 -14.79 2.95
C GLU A 252 -0.17 -14.43 4.34
N GLN A 253 0.71 -14.32 5.36
CA GLN A 253 0.28 -14.03 6.72
C GLN A 253 -0.29 -12.62 6.87
N VAL A 254 -1.54 -12.53 7.33
CA VAL A 254 -2.21 -11.28 7.70
C VAL A 254 -2.27 -11.15 9.22
N GLY A 255 -1.87 -9.99 9.74
CA GLY A 255 -1.87 -9.69 11.16
C GLY A 255 -0.72 -8.78 11.58
N GLN A 256 -0.64 -8.49 12.86
CA GLN A 256 0.37 -7.61 13.46
C GLN A 256 1.82 -8.07 13.19
N THR A 257 2.05 -9.38 13.19
CA THR A 257 3.37 -9.98 12.93
C THR A 257 3.56 -10.45 11.50
N GLY A 258 2.56 -10.26 10.66
CA GLY A 258 2.57 -10.50 9.23
C GLY A 258 2.39 -9.19 8.46
N LYS A 259 1.55 -9.25 7.44
CA LYS A 259 1.20 -8.08 6.62
C LYS A 259 -0.03 -7.38 7.18
N THR A 260 0.02 -6.04 7.26
CA THR A 260 -1.15 -5.20 7.50
C THR A 260 -1.76 -4.83 6.15
N VAL A 261 -3.01 -5.22 5.94
CA VAL A 261 -3.74 -5.08 4.67
C VAL A 261 -4.93 -4.14 4.82
N SER A 262 -5.32 -3.48 3.73
CA SER A 262 -6.47 -2.57 3.68
C SER A 262 -7.22 -2.77 2.35
N PRO A 263 -7.69 -3.99 2.03
CA PRO A 263 -8.41 -4.26 0.80
C PRO A 263 -9.79 -3.58 0.80
N ASN A 264 -10.41 -3.49 -0.38
CA ASN A 264 -11.81 -3.09 -0.48
C ASN A 264 -12.75 -4.14 0.15
N LEU A 265 -12.37 -5.43 0.05
CA LEU A 265 -13.08 -6.53 0.70
C LEU A 265 -12.09 -7.49 1.37
N TYR A 266 -12.26 -7.72 2.65
CA TYR A 266 -11.58 -8.76 3.40
C TYR A 266 -12.56 -9.87 3.78
N LEU A 267 -12.34 -11.07 3.28
CA LEU A 267 -13.17 -12.23 3.60
C LEU A 267 -12.45 -13.17 4.55
N ALA A 268 -12.92 -13.25 5.79
CA ALA A 268 -12.35 -14.06 6.87
C ALA A 268 -13.08 -15.41 6.97
N CYS A 269 -12.43 -16.50 6.54
CA CYS A 269 -13.01 -17.83 6.51
C CYS A 269 -12.41 -18.72 7.63
N GLY A 270 -13.21 -19.08 8.64
CA GLY A 270 -12.76 -19.91 9.75
C GLY A 270 -11.68 -19.25 10.63
N ILE A 271 -11.68 -17.93 10.70
CA ILE A 271 -10.77 -17.11 11.52
C ILE A 271 -11.51 -16.68 12.78
N SER A 272 -10.88 -16.84 13.94
CA SER A 272 -11.48 -16.45 15.23
C SER A 272 -11.51 -14.94 15.47
N GLY A 273 -10.56 -14.20 14.91
CA GLY A 273 -10.46 -12.74 15.13
C GLY A 273 -9.66 -12.41 16.40
N ALA A 274 -8.54 -13.07 16.65
CA ALA A 274 -7.60 -12.65 17.68
C ALA A 274 -7.12 -11.20 17.42
N VAL A 275 -6.84 -10.45 18.50
CA VAL A 275 -6.46 -9.02 18.43
C VAL A 275 -5.32 -8.78 17.45
N GLN A 276 -4.35 -9.69 17.41
CA GLN A 276 -3.19 -9.58 16.49
C GLN A 276 -3.61 -9.74 15.02
N HIS A 277 -4.62 -10.56 14.72
CA HIS A 277 -5.16 -10.67 13.36
C HIS A 277 -5.96 -9.45 12.99
N LEU A 278 -6.83 -8.97 13.88
CA LEU A 278 -7.63 -7.77 13.68
C LEU A 278 -6.74 -6.56 13.42
N ALA A 279 -5.62 -6.41 14.13
CA ALA A 279 -4.64 -5.35 13.91
C ALA A 279 -4.11 -5.30 12.47
N GLY A 280 -4.11 -6.42 11.76
CA GLY A 280 -3.63 -6.50 10.39
C GLY A 280 -4.69 -6.31 9.31
N MET A 281 -6.00 -6.27 9.66
CA MET A 281 -7.04 -6.23 8.62
C MET A 281 -8.21 -5.28 8.90
N SER A 282 -8.32 -4.72 10.09
CA SER A 282 -9.43 -3.84 10.48
C SER A 282 -9.52 -2.51 9.70
N SER A 283 -8.50 -2.18 8.90
CA SER A 283 -8.53 -1.05 7.97
C SER A 283 -9.17 -1.38 6.61
N SER A 284 -9.64 -2.61 6.41
CA SER A 284 -10.39 -3.00 5.21
C SER A 284 -11.68 -2.20 5.10
N LYS A 285 -12.10 -1.85 3.88
CA LYS A 285 -13.33 -1.05 3.68
C LYS A 285 -14.58 -1.86 4.01
N VAL A 286 -14.58 -3.14 3.65
CA VAL A 286 -15.66 -4.08 3.97
C VAL A 286 -15.02 -5.35 4.51
N ILE A 287 -15.53 -5.82 5.63
CA ILE A 287 -15.12 -7.07 6.27
C ILE A 287 -16.30 -8.04 6.27
N ALA A 288 -16.13 -9.19 5.63
CA ALA A 288 -17.09 -10.29 5.69
C ALA A 288 -16.46 -11.49 6.42
N ALA A 289 -17.21 -12.16 7.26
CA ALA A 289 -16.71 -13.28 8.07
C ALA A 289 -17.61 -14.50 7.96
N ILE A 290 -16.99 -15.67 7.88
CA ILE A 290 -17.66 -16.99 7.96
C ILE A 290 -17.01 -17.75 9.11
N ASN A 291 -17.78 -18.05 10.15
CA ASN A 291 -17.34 -18.86 11.27
C ASN A 291 -18.53 -19.62 11.86
N LYS A 292 -18.31 -20.84 12.32
CA LYS A 292 -19.35 -21.62 13.00
C LYS A 292 -19.59 -21.22 14.45
N ASP A 293 -18.61 -20.59 15.08
CA ASP A 293 -18.73 -20.02 16.41
C ASP A 293 -19.34 -18.61 16.28
N LYS A 294 -20.61 -18.48 16.68
CA LYS A 294 -21.35 -17.21 16.67
C LYS A 294 -20.72 -16.12 17.56
N ASP A 295 -19.97 -16.54 18.57
CA ASP A 295 -19.32 -15.65 19.55
C ASP A 295 -17.88 -15.31 19.18
N ALA A 296 -17.41 -15.76 18.00
CA ALA A 296 -16.07 -15.48 17.51
C ALA A 296 -15.81 -13.95 17.43
N PRO A 297 -14.70 -13.45 17.99
CA PRO A 297 -14.40 -12.02 18.02
C PRO A 297 -14.36 -11.35 16.64
N ILE A 298 -14.17 -12.10 15.55
CA ILE A 298 -14.17 -11.59 14.17
C ILE A 298 -15.50 -10.90 13.83
N PHE A 299 -16.63 -11.41 14.35
CA PHE A 299 -17.93 -10.83 14.11
C PHE A 299 -18.14 -9.44 14.73
N LYS A 300 -17.31 -9.06 15.72
CA LYS A 300 -17.36 -7.69 16.30
C LYS A 300 -16.87 -6.61 15.37
N VAL A 301 -16.10 -6.98 14.36
CA VAL A 301 -15.52 -6.04 13.37
C VAL A 301 -16.02 -6.29 11.95
N ALA A 302 -16.75 -7.37 11.73
CA ALA A 302 -17.31 -7.72 10.42
C ALA A 302 -18.56 -6.89 10.11
N ASP A 303 -18.61 -6.32 8.91
CA ASP A 303 -19.81 -5.66 8.37
C ASP A 303 -20.86 -6.71 7.98
N TYR A 304 -20.41 -7.88 7.54
CA TYR A 304 -21.27 -9.01 7.16
C TYR A 304 -20.75 -10.29 7.80
N GLY A 305 -21.66 -11.08 8.37
CA GLY A 305 -21.31 -12.32 9.02
C GLY A 305 -22.23 -13.48 8.65
N ILE A 306 -21.65 -14.66 8.39
CA ILE A 306 -22.38 -15.92 8.24
C ILE A 306 -21.93 -16.86 9.34
N VAL A 307 -22.86 -17.21 10.23
CA VAL A 307 -22.65 -18.26 11.21
C VAL A 307 -22.89 -19.62 10.54
N GLY A 308 -21.83 -20.34 10.21
CA GLY A 308 -21.93 -21.61 9.47
C GLY A 308 -20.58 -22.29 9.26
N ASP A 309 -20.63 -23.51 8.76
CA ASP A 309 -19.42 -24.25 8.40
C ASP A 309 -18.85 -23.74 7.08
N VAL A 310 -17.56 -23.40 7.07
CA VAL A 310 -16.86 -22.92 5.87
C VAL A 310 -16.95 -23.90 4.70
N PHE A 311 -17.00 -25.21 4.97
CA PHE A 311 -17.11 -26.25 3.96
C PHE A 311 -18.48 -26.33 3.29
N GLU A 312 -19.52 -25.79 3.92
CA GLU A 312 -20.87 -25.69 3.33
C GLU A 312 -21.11 -24.34 2.67
N VAL A 313 -20.57 -23.28 3.27
CA VAL A 313 -20.82 -21.89 2.83
C VAL A 313 -19.97 -21.51 1.63
N ILE A 314 -18.65 -21.81 1.66
CA ILE A 314 -17.72 -21.36 0.61
C ILE A 314 -18.09 -21.91 -0.78
N PRO A 315 -18.40 -23.22 -0.97
CA PRO A 315 -18.79 -23.72 -2.29
C PRO A 315 -20.02 -23.00 -2.86
N LYS A 316 -21.06 -22.82 -2.03
CA LYS A 316 -22.28 -22.11 -2.43
C LYS A 316 -22.00 -20.65 -2.80
N LEU A 317 -21.08 -20.00 -2.09
CA LEU A 317 -20.69 -18.63 -2.37
C LEU A 317 -19.95 -18.55 -3.71
N ILE A 318 -19.04 -19.47 -4.00
CA ILE A 318 -18.34 -19.57 -5.27
C ILE A 318 -19.32 -19.69 -6.43
N ASP A 319 -20.28 -20.62 -6.33
CA ASP A 319 -21.29 -20.85 -7.37
C ASP A 319 -22.14 -19.59 -7.62
N ARG A 320 -22.56 -18.91 -6.56
CA ARG A 320 -23.34 -17.69 -6.66
C ARG A 320 -22.56 -16.54 -7.29
N ILE A 321 -21.28 -16.37 -6.93
CA ILE A 321 -20.44 -15.33 -7.53
C ILE A 321 -20.21 -15.62 -9.02
N ARG A 322 -19.97 -16.86 -9.40
CA ARG A 322 -19.85 -17.26 -10.81
C ARG A 322 -21.11 -16.92 -11.60
N ALA A 323 -22.29 -17.27 -11.08
CA ALA A 323 -23.56 -16.97 -11.70
C ALA A 323 -23.79 -15.46 -11.88
N LEU A 324 -23.47 -14.65 -10.84
CA LEU A 324 -23.56 -13.19 -10.91
C LEU A 324 -22.62 -12.58 -11.95
N LYS A 325 -21.37 -13.09 -12.06
CA LYS A 325 -20.44 -12.61 -13.07
C LYS A 325 -20.88 -12.93 -14.50
N GLN A 326 -21.50 -14.08 -14.71
CA GLN A 326 -22.06 -14.45 -16.01
C GLN A 326 -23.24 -13.57 -16.41
N SER A 327 -24.14 -13.26 -15.45
CA SER A 327 -25.29 -12.39 -15.70
C SER A 327 -24.93 -10.93 -15.96
N ASN A 328 -23.80 -10.44 -15.44
CA ASN A 328 -23.32 -9.08 -15.69
C ASN A 328 -22.43 -8.94 -16.94
N ALA A 329 -22.09 -10.06 -17.58
CA ALA A 329 -21.29 -10.08 -18.81
C ALA A 329 -22.17 -10.24 -20.07
N SER A 330 -23.46 -10.51 -19.89
CA SER A 330 -24.49 -10.58 -20.93
C SER A 330 -25.33 -9.29 -20.92
#